data_ca99114b357ba2280687e447c8ba503b
#
_entry.id   ca99114b357ba2280687e447c8ba503b
#
_cell.length_a   1.000
_cell.length_b   1.000
_cell.length_c   1.000
_cell.angle_alpha   90.00
_cell.angle_beta   90.00
_cell.angle_gamma   90.00
#
_symmetry.space_group_name_H-M   'P 1'
#
loop_
_entity.id
_entity.type
_entity.pdbx_description
1 polymer ?
#
loop_
_entity_poly.entity_id
_entity_poly.type
_entity_poly.pdbx_seq_one_letter_code
_entity_poly.pdbx_strand_id
1 'polypeptide(L)'
;EMPGFAFLGIGRPESSGCYCKVNSYLKEVIGILANSFDYVVIDGEAGIEQIQRRVMDKVTHLLLVTDQSKKGCQVVSTIKDVADELIVYDKIGAIVNRMTNPELAELITVPGVDIVARIPADSAFAANDIKGQSVLKLPEDSLMLKGVKEALQKIEIL
;
A
#
# COMPACT_ATOMS: atom_id res chain seq x y z
N GLU A 1 -6.84 -15.80 15.51
CA GLU A 1 -7.78 -14.66 15.44
C GLU A 1 -7.57 -13.74 16.63
N MET A 2 -7.36 -12.47 16.38
CA MET A 2 -7.42 -11.46 17.43
C MET A 2 -8.80 -10.80 17.38
N PRO A 3 -9.42 -10.42 18.50
CA PRO A 3 -10.72 -9.76 18.50
C PRO A 3 -10.68 -8.51 17.60
N GLY A 4 -11.59 -8.43 16.63
CA GLY A 4 -11.71 -7.30 15.71
C GLY A 4 -10.69 -7.25 14.56
N PHE A 5 -9.85 -8.28 14.40
CA PHE A 5 -8.85 -8.33 13.34
C PHE A 5 -8.79 -9.72 12.70
N ALA A 6 -8.82 -9.79 11.39
CA ALA A 6 -8.59 -11.00 10.61
C ALA A 6 -7.43 -10.79 9.63
N PHE A 7 -6.59 -11.80 9.46
CA PHE A 7 -5.48 -11.80 8.50
C PHE A 7 -5.69 -12.94 7.49
N LEU A 8 -5.62 -12.60 6.21
CA LEU A 8 -5.64 -13.54 5.11
C LEU A 8 -4.33 -13.44 4.34
N GLY A 9 -3.52 -14.49 4.37
CA GLY A 9 -2.29 -14.59 3.58
C GLY A 9 -2.47 -15.54 2.40
N ILE A 10 -1.93 -15.15 1.24
CA ILE A 10 -1.93 -15.99 0.04
C ILE A 10 -0.48 -16.33 -0.30
N GLY A 11 -0.18 -17.63 -0.29
CA GLY A 11 1.12 -18.14 -0.70
C GLY A 11 1.28 -18.16 -2.22
N ARG A 12 2.53 -18.25 -2.68
CA ARG A 12 2.82 -18.52 -4.10
C ARG A 12 2.34 -19.94 -4.45
N PRO A 13 1.64 -20.13 -5.58
CA PRO A 13 1.35 -21.48 -6.07
C PRO A 13 2.66 -22.22 -6.35
N GLU A 14 2.82 -23.41 -5.82
CA GLU A 14 4.02 -24.26 -6.02
C GLU A 14 4.14 -24.86 -7.43
N SER A 15 3.14 -24.67 -8.28
CA SER A 15 3.14 -25.18 -9.65
C SER A 15 2.85 -24.07 -10.67
N SER A 16 3.37 -24.24 -11.88
CA SER A 16 3.14 -23.40 -13.07
C SER A 16 1.68 -23.37 -13.56
N GLY A 17 0.73 -23.55 -12.65
CA GLY A 17 -0.70 -23.50 -12.93
C GLY A 17 -1.23 -22.07 -13.08
N CYS A 18 -2.30 -21.93 -13.84
CA CYS A 18 -2.90 -20.65 -14.13
C CYS A 18 -3.31 -19.90 -12.84
N TYR A 19 -2.70 -18.76 -12.59
CA TYR A 19 -3.06 -17.81 -11.52
C TYR A 19 -4.53 -17.40 -11.55
N CYS A 20 -5.21 -17.58 -12.69
CA CYS A 20 -6.59 -17.18 -12.90
C CYS A 20 -7.58 -17.82 -11.90
N LYS A 21 -7.41 -19.11 -11.56
CA LYS A 21 -8.28 -19.79 -10.59
C LYS A 21 -8.06 -19.29 -9.17
N VAL A 22 -6.80 -19.09 -8.79
CA VAL A 22 -6.43 -18.56 -7.46
C VAL A 22 -6.96 -17.13 -7.30
N ASN A 23 -6.80 -16.30 -8.33
CA ASN A 23 -7.27 -14.91 -8.32
C ASN A 23 -8.80 -14.82 -8.26
N SER A 24 -9.54 -15.69 -8.97
CA SER A 24 -11.00 -15.71 -8.91
C SER A 24 -11.51 -16.11 -7.53
N TYR A 25 -10.90 -17.13 -6.91
CA TYR A 25 -11.21 -17.53 -5.54
C TYR A 25 -10.88 -16.45 -4.51
N LEU A 26 -9.71 -15.80 -4.66
CA LEU A 26 -9.31 -14.68 -3.82
C LEU A 26 -10.31 -13.53 -3.89
N LYS A 27 -10.72 -13.16 -5.10
CA LYS A 27 -11.72 -12.10 -5.33
C LYS A 27 -13.05 -12.42 -4.62
N GLU A 28 -13.51 -13.66 -4.68
CA GLU A 28 -14.73 -14.11 -4.00
C GLU A 28 -14.58 -14.01 -2.47
N VAL A 29 -13.45 -14.50 -1.92
CA VAL A 29 -13.17 -14.43 -0.47
C VAL A 29 -13.06 -12.98 0.01
N ILE A 30 -12.36 -12.10 -0.72
CA ILE A 30 -12.29 -10.67 -0.39
C ILE A 30 -13.68 -10.05 -0.40
N GLY A 31 -14.52 -10.37 -1.40
CA GLY A 31 -15.88 -9.85 -1.47
C GLY A 31 -16.76 -10.27 -0.28
N ILE A 32 -16.59 -11.50 0.22
CA ILE A 32 -17.28 -11.98 1.42
C ILE A 32 -16.77 -11.25 2.67
N LEU A 33 -15.45 -11.12 2.82
CA LEU A 33 -14.82 -10.50 3.98
C LEU A 33 -15.09 -8.99 4.03
N ALA A 34 -15.11 -8.31 2.90
CA ALA A 34 -15.35 -6.86 2.81
C ALA A 34 -16.68 -6.44 3.46
N ASN A 35 -17.68 -7.32 3.44
CA ASN A 35 -18.97 -7.05 4.08
C ASN A 35 -19.00 -7.29 5.60
N SER A 36 -17.91 -7.84 6.16
CA SER A 36 -17.83 -8.24 7.57
C SER A 36 -16.92 -7.32 8.40
N PHE A 37 -16.23 -6.38 7.78
CA PHE A 37 -15.28 -5.48 8.44
C PHE A 37 -15.49 -4.04 8.01
N ASP A 38 -15.28 -3.09 8.94
CA ASP A 38 -15.34 -1.66 8.65
C ASP A 38 -14.23 -1.22 7.70
N TYR A 39 -13.07 -1.87 7.78
CA TYR A 39 -11.91 -1.62 6.94
C TYR A 39 -11.30 -2.92 6.42
N VAL A 40 -10.95 -2.92 5.15
CA VAL A 40 -10.18 -4.00 4.50
C VAL A 40 -8.93 -3.39 3.90
N VAL A 41 -7.77 -3.77 4.43
CA VAL A 41 -6.47 -3.33 3.91
C VAL A 41 -5.89 -4.46 3.08
N ILE A 42 -5.56 -4.16 1.83
CA ILE A 42 -5.00 -5.13 0.89
C ILE A 42 -3.57 -4.71 0.59
N ASP A 43 -2.61 -5.54 1.02
CA ASP A 43 -1.20 -5.39 0.70
C ASP A 43 -0.94 -5.98 -0.69
N GLY A 44 -0.78 -5.12 -1.66
CA GLY A 44 -0.42 -5.48 -3.04
C GLY A 44 1.09 -5.66 -3.16
N GLU A 45 1.53 -6.72 -3.84
CA GLU A 45 2.95 -6.87 -4.19
C GLU A 45 3.45 -5.68 -5.03
N ALA A 46 4.78 -5.49 -5.04
CA ALA A 46 5.40 -4.41 -5.81
C ALA A 46 5.10 -4.53 -7.31
N GLY A 47 4.69 -3.40 -7.90
CA GLY A 47 4.56 -3.24 -9.33
C GLY A 47 3.15 -3.37 -9.90
N ILE A 48 3.10 -3.21 -11.21
CA ILE A 48 1.87 -3.12 -12.02
C ILE A 48 1.08 -4.44 -12.10
N GLU A 49 1.76 -5.58 -11.87
CA GLU A 49 1.16 -6.89 -12.05
C GLU A 49 -0.05 -7.16 -11.17
N GLN A 50 -0.08 -6.63 -9.95
CA GLN A 50 -1.21 -6.83 -9.04
C GLN A 50 -2.48 -6.16 -9.57
N ILE A 51 -2.34 -4.99 -10.16
CA ILE A 51 -3.44 -4.29 -10.81
C ILE A 51 -3.90 -5.06 -12.05
N GLN A 52 -2.97 -5.52 -12.87
CA GLN A 52 -3.29 -6.29 -14.09
C GLN A 52 -3.94 -7.64 -13.79
N ARG A 53 -3.64 -8.27 -12.65
CA ARG A 53 -4.27 -9.54 -12.24
C ARG A 53 -5.73 -9.41 -11.84
N ARG A 54 -6.27 -8.20 -11.72
CA ARG A 54 -7.67 -7.90 -11.41
C ARG A 54 -8.20 -8.67 -10.19
N VAL A 55 -7.39 -8.77 -9.16
CA VAL A 55 -7.83 -9.36 -7.89
C VAL A 55 -8.94 -8.51 -7.27
N MET A 56 -8.95 -7.22 -7.60
CA MET A 56 -9.97 -6.26 -7.21
C MET A 56 -10.38 -5.43 -8.41
N ASP A 57 -11.68 -5.29 -8.63
CA ASP A 57 -12.20 -4.37 -9.65
C ASP A 57 -12.48 -2.99 -9.08
N LYS A 58 -12.68 -2.91 -7.76
CA LYS A 58 -13.00 -1.67 -7.06
C LYS A 58 -12.33 -1.62 -5.69
N VAL A 59 -11.78 -0.46 -5.36
CA VAL A 59 -11.32 -0.07 -4.01
C VAL A 59 -11.83 1.34 -3.72
N THR A 60 -12.01 1.70 -2.46
CA THR A 60 -12.34 3.08 -2.09
C THR A 60 -11.10 3.96 -2.17
N HIS A 61 -9.97 3.47 -1.70
CA HIS A 61 -8.72 4.22 -1.61
C HIS A 61 -7.58 3.40 -2.20
N LEU A 62 -6.82 4.01 -3.11
CA LEU A 62 -5.62 3.44 -3.71
C LEU A 62 -4.40 4.23 -3.23
N LEU A 63 -3.56 3.60 -2.42
CA LEU A 63 -2.32 4.19 -1.94
C LEU A 63 -1.13 3.57 -2.67
N LEU A 64 -0.40 4.40 -3.41
CA LEU A 64 0.79 4.02 -4.16
C LEU A 64 2.04 4.39 -3.35
N VAL A 65 2.86 3.40 -3.00
CA VAL A 65 4.05 3.60 -2.16
C VAL A 65 5.31 3.54 -3.01
N THR A 66 6.18 4.54 -2.86
CA THR A 66 7.45 4.63 -3.56
C THR A 66 8.57 5.12 -2.64
N ASP A 67 9.80 5.07 -3.11
CA ASP A 67 10.93 5.78 -2.51
C ASP A 67 11.09 7.20 -3.10
N GLN A 68 12.09 7.92 -2.64
CA GLN A 68 12.39 9.29 -3.09
C GLN A 68 13.03 9.38 -4.49
N SER A 69 13.31 8.25 -5.15
CA SER A 69 14.00 8.25 -6.44
C SER A 69 13.08 8.71 -7.58
N LYS A 70 13.65 9.44 -8.52
CA LYS A 70 12.93 9.84 -9.74
C LYS A 70 12.34 8.64 -10.47
N LYS A 71 13.08 7.51 -10.50
CA LYS A 71 12.62 6.28 -11.13
C LYS A 71 11.40 5.68 -10.40
N GLY A 72 11.44 5.65 -9.06
CA GLY A 72 10.30 5.20 -8.25
C GLY A 72 9.06 6.04 -8.49
N CYS A 73 9.20 7.37 -8.51
CA CYS A 73 8.10 8.28 -8.80
C CYS A 73 7.52 8.09 -10.22
N GLN A 74 8.35 7.81 -11.23
CA GLN A 74 7.90 7.50 -12.58
C GLN A 74 7.14 6.16 -12.65
N VAL A 75 7.60 5.14 -11.92
CA VAL A 75 6.89 3.85 -11.84
C VAL A 75 5.51 4.03 -11.23
N VAL A 76 5.38 4.83 -10.16
CA VAL A 76 4.08 5.15 -9.55
C VAL A 76 3.15 5.84 -10.55
N SER A 77 3.65 6.79 -11.33
CA SER A 77 2.86 7.43 -12.39
C SER A 77 2.35 6.41 -13.42
N THR A 78 3.21 5.48 -13.86
CA THR A 78 2.80 4.42 -14.79
C THR A 78 1.77 3.46 -14.16
N ILE A 79 1.92 3.14 -12.87
CA ILE A 79 0.95 2.31 -12.14
C ILE A 79 -0.41 3.01 -12.09
N LYS A 80 -0.42 4.33 -11.85
CA LYS A 80 -1.65 5.12 -11.87
C LYS A 80 -2.35 5.04 -13.23
N ASP A 81 -1.62 5.25 -14.32
CA ASP A 81 -2.21 5.20 -15.66
C ASP A 81 -2.90 3.86 -15.93
N VAL A 82 -2.28 2.76 -15.51
CA VAL A 82 -2.88 1.42 -15.64
C VAL A 82 -4.04 1.21 -14.64
N ALA A 83 -3.96 1.77 -13.45
CA ALA A 83 -5.05 1.70 -12.48
C ALA A 83 -6.30 2.43 -12.99
N ASP A 84 -6.14 3.57 -13.63
CA ASP A 84 -7.24 4.34 -14.26
C ASP A 84 -8.01 3.52 -15.30
N GLU A 85 -7.32 2.60 -15.99
CA GLU A 85 -7.95 1.75 -17.00
C GLU A 85 -8.61 0.49 -16.43
N LEU A 86 -8.10 -0.04 -15.30
CA LEU A 86 -8.42 -1.38 -14.83
C LEU A 86 -9.17 -1.44 -13.51
N ILE A 87 -9.11 -0.40 -12.68
CA ILE A 87 -9.66 -0.38 -11.31
C ILE A 87 -10.54 0.84 -11.13
N VAL A 88 -11.67 0.66 -10.47
CA VAL A 88 -12.49 1.78 -9.98
C VAL A 88 -12.01 2.14 -8.57
N TYR A 89 -11.67 3.40 -8.34
CA TYR A 89 -11.32 3.90 -7.01
C TYR A 89 -11.94 5.29 -6.80
N ASP A 90 -12.24 5.62 -5.55
CA ASP A 90 -12.83 6.93 -5.20
C ASP A 90 -11.71 7.95 -4.92
N LYS A 91 -10.59 7.51 -4.32
CA LYS A 91 -9.44 8.36 -4.00
C LYS A 91 -8.11 7.65 -4.29
N ILE A 92 -7.12 8.44 -4.70
CA ILE A 92 -5.76 7.96 -4.93
C ILE A 92 -4.76 8.92 -4.27
N GLY A 93 -3.66 8.37 -3.74
CA GLY A 93 -2.57 9.15 -3.19
C GLY A 93 -1.24 8.41 -3.26
N ALA A 94 -0.15 9.15 -3.31
CA ALA A 94 1.20 8.61 -3.27
C ALA A 94 1.83 8.83 -1.89
N ILE A 95 2.53 7.81 -1.38
CA ILE A 95 3.37 7.90 -0.18
C ILE A 95 4.82 7.75 -0.63
N VAL A 96 5.64 8.77 -0.36
CA VAL A 96 7.10 8.69 -0.53
C VAL A 96 7.69 8.22 0.78
N ASN A 97 8.22 7.00 0.79
CA ASN A 97 8.70 6.33 1.99
C ASN A 97 10.24 6.26 2.04
N ARG A 98 10.79 6.11 3.24
CA ARG A 98 12.23 5.96 3.49
C ARG A 98 13.09 7.11 2.95
N MET A 99 12.60 8.33 3.08
CA MET A 99 13.36 9.50 2.62
C MET A 99 14.63 9.69 3.47
N THR A 100 15.77 9.69 2.81
CA THR A 100 17.08 9.91 3.44
C THR A 100 17.49 11.40 3.45
N ASN A 101 16.87 12.20 2.59
CA ASN A 101 17.14 13.63 2.43
C ASN A 101 15.83 14.43 2.59
N PRO A 102 15.32 14.60 3.81
CA PRO A 102 14.05 15.31 4.05
C PRO A 102 14.06 16.77 3.59
N GLU A 103 15.24 17.41 3.55
CA GLU A 103 15.43 18.79 3.07
C GLU A 103 15.14 18.94 1.57
N LEU A 104 15.17 17.85 0.81
CA LEU A 104 14.85 17.83 -0.62
C LEU A 104 13.38 17.39 -0.89
N ALA A 105 12.58 17.22 0.15
CA ALA A 105 11.22 16.69 0.06
C ALA A 105 10.35 17.44 -0.96
N GLU A 106 10.45 18.77 -0.99
CA GLU A 106 9.64 19.61 -1.88
C GLU A 106 10.00 19.47 -3.37
N LEU A 107 11.17 18.92 -3.68
CA LEU A 107 11.58 18.63 -5.06
C LEU A 107 11.02 17.32 -5.60
N ILE A 108 10.48 16.47 -4.70
CA ILE A 108 9.93 15.18 -5.08
C ILE A 108 8.49 15.39 -5.56
N THR A 109 8.23 15.00 -6.78
CA THR A 109 6.91 15.04 -7.39
C THR A 109 6.58 13.69 -8.04
N VAL A 110 5.32 13.29 -7.97
CA VAL A 110 4.79 12.13 -8.67
C VAL A 110 3.81 12.65 -9.74
N PRO A 111 4.13 12.51 -11.04
CA PRO A 111 3.25 13.02 -12.08
C PRO A 111 1.85 12.40 -12.00
N GLY A 112 0.83 13.24 -11.95
CA GLY A 112 -0.57 12.83 -11.95
C GLY A 112 -1.12 12.27 -10.63
N VAL A 113 -0.31 12.26 -9.52
CA VAL A 113 -0.76 11.79 -8.22
C VAL A 113 -0.31 12.74 -7.12
N ASP A 114 -1.21 13.11 -6.23
CA ASP A 114 -0.87 13.91 -5.06
C ASP A 114 -0.09 13.09 -4.02
N ILE A 115 1.00 13.68 -3.49
CA ILE A 115 1.75 13.06 -2.42
C ILE A 115 1.05 13.34 -1.10
N VAL A 116 0.45 12.31 -0.51
CA VAL A 116 -0.31 12.40 0.73
C VAL A 116 0.56 12.29 1.98
N ALA A 117 1.74 11.65 1.87
CA ALA A 117 2.75 11.69 2.93
C ALA A 117 4.16 11.54 2.37
N ARG A 118 5.12 12.17 3.08
CA ARG A 118 6.56 12.05 2.87
C ARG A 118 7.18 11.56 4.17
N ILE A 119 7.53 10.27 4.20
CA ILE A 119 7.97 9.58 5.42
C ILE A 119 9.49 9.49 5.43
N PRO A 120 10.19 10.18 6.33
CA PRO A 120 11.62 10.04 6.49
C PRO A 120 12.02 8.62 6.88
N ALA A 121 13.29 8.26 6.66
CA ALA A 121 13.84 7.02 7.17
C ALA A 121 13.73 7.00 8.71
N ASP A 122 13.11 5.93 9.24
CA ASP A 122 12.86 5.75 10.66
C ASP A 122 13.78 4.67 11.22
N SER A 123 14.74 5.08 12.05
CA SER A 123 15.71 4.16 12.65
C SER A 123 15.08 3.18 13.65
N ALA A 124 14.02 3.60 14.35
CA ALA A 124 13.31 2.73 15.27
C ALA A 124 12.54 1.64 14.51
N PHE A 125 11.89 2.01 13.40
CA PHE A 125 11.25 1.06 12.50
C PHE A 125 12.28 0.08 11.91
N ALA A 126 13.40 0.57 11.39
CA ALA A 126 14.45 -0.28 10.82
C ALA A 126 15.03 -1.26 11.86
N ALA A 127 15.25 -0.80 13.10
CA ALA A 127 15.73 -1.66 14.17
C ALA A 127 14.71 -2.74 14.57
N ASN A 128 13.41 -2.42 14.57
CA ASN A 128 12.34 -3.38 14.81
C ASN A 128 12.28 -4.45 13.71
N ASP A 129 12.36 -4.03 12.45
CA ASP A 129 12.31 -4.90 11.28
C ASP A 129 13.48 -5.92 11.29
N ILE A 130 14.71 -5.44 11.51
CA ILE A 130 15.90 -6.30 11.61
C ILE A 130 15.76 -7.34 12.74
N LYS A 131 15.11 -6.98 13.85
CA LYS A 131 14.89 -7.87 14.99
C LYS A 131 13.67 -8.78 14.82
N GLY A 132 12.91 -8.68 13.73
CA GLY A 132 11.66 -9.40 13.53
C GLY A 132 10.59 -9.05 14.58
N GLN A 133 10.61 -7.82 15.11
CA GLN A 133 9.65 -7.38 16.11
C GLN A 133 8.41 -6.81 15.46
N SER A 134 7.26 -6.98 16.13
CA SER A 134 5.99 -6.42 15.65
C SER A 134 6.02 -4.89 15.58
N VAL A 135 5.45 -4.33 14.53
CA VAL A 135 5.24 -2.88 14.37
C VAL A 135 4.37 -2.28 15.48
N LEU A 136 3.57 -3.10 16.17
CA LEU A 136 2.78 -2.67 17.34
C LEU A 136 3.65 -2.28 18.54
N LYS A 137 4.95 -2.59 18.51
CA LYS A 137 5.93 -2.20 19.54
C LYS A 137 6.67 -0.91 19.19
N LEU A 138 6.37 -0.29 18.06
CA LEU A 138 6.97 1.00 17.71
C LEU A 138 6.54 2.08 18.71
N PRO A 139 7.44 3.00 19.07
CA PRO A 139 7.09 4.13 19.92
C PRO A 139 6.08 5.04 19.19
N GLU A 140 5.21 5.71 19.94
CA GLU A 140 4.18 6.60 19.40
C GLU A 140 4.74 7.76 18.58
N ASP A 141 5.97 8.16 18.85
CA ASP A 141 6.68 9.22 18.14
C ASP A 141 7.41 8.75 16.88
N SER A 142 7.33 7.46 16.53
CA SER A 142 7.87 6.90 15.29
C SER A 142 7.47 7.73 14.07
N LEU A 143 8.45 8.05 13.24
CA LEU A 143 8.24 8.81 12.00
C LEU A 143 7.36 8.04 11.02
N MET A 144 7.50 6.70 11.00
CA MET A 144 6.68 5.82 10.19
C MET A 144 5.20 5.93 10.60
N LEU A 145 4.88 5.80 11.89
CA LEU A 145 3.49 5.87 12.38
C LEU A 145 2.88 7.25 12.13
N LYS A 146 3.63 8.31 12.37
CA LYS A 146 3.17 9.70 12.09
C LYS A 146 2.87 9.91 10.62
N GLY A 147 3.78 9.46 9.73
CA GLY A 147 3.60 9.60 8.29
C GLY A 147 2.43 8.78 7.74
N VAL A 148 2.23 7.56 8.23
CA VAL A 148 1.05 6.75 7.87
C VAL A 148 -0.23 7.43 8.33
N LYS A 149 -0.27 7.95 9.57
CA LYS A 149 -1.44 8.69 10.07
C LYS A 149 -1.74 9.94 9.24
N GLU A 150 -0.72 10.71 8.87
CA GLU A 150 -0.86 11.86 7.96
C GLU A 150 -1.46 11.43 6.60
N ALA A 151 -0.96 10.36 6.01
CA ALA A 151 -1.48 9.84 4.76
C ALA A 151 -2.97 9.50 4.86
N LEU A 152 -3.36 8.77 5.91
CA LEU A 152 -4.75 8.35 6.13
C LEU A 152 -5.69 9.54 6.38
N GLN A 153 -5.22 10.58 7.06
CA GLN A 153 -5.97 11.82 7.25
C GLN A 153 -6.16 12.58 5.93
N LYS A 154 -5.09 12.74 5.14
CA LYS A 154 -5.18 13.46 3.85
C LYS A 154 -6.05 12.76 2.83
N ILE A 155 -6.14 11.43 2.88
CA ILE A 155 -6.99 10.66 1.98
C ILE A 155 -8.40 10.42 2.59
N GLU A 156 -8.69 11.02 3.75
CA GLU A 156 -9.98 11.00 4.44
C GLU A 156 -10.45 9.60 4.87
N ILE A 157 -9.52 8.76 5.35
CA ILE A 157 -9.82 7.48 6.02
C ILE A 157 -9.94 7.70 7.53
N LEU A 158 -9.20 8.68 8.11
CA LEU A 158 -9.22 9.05 9.53
C LEU A 158 -9.73 10.48 9.72
#